data_d97c72043e9190ff8be097a44d55ce5e
#
_entry.id   d97c72043e9190ff8be097a44d55ce5e
#
_cell.length_a   1.000
_cell.length_b   1.000
_cell.length_c   1.000
_cell.angle_alpha   90.00
_cell.angle_beta   90.00
_cell.angle_gamma   90.00
#
_symmetry.space_group_name_H-M   'P 1'
#
loop_
_entity.id
_entity.type
_entity.pdbx_description
1 polymer ?
#
loop_
_entity_poly.entity_id
_entity_poly.type
_entity_poly.pdbx_seq_one_letter_code
_entity_poly.pdbx_strand_id
1 'polypeptide(L)'
;SCPYNFTNRCCKIMELTRNFTLSELTKSDTAIRHGIDNNPNADQIEKLKTLCEKILQPVRDHFGRVKVTSGFRSPALCQKINSSPNSQHARAEAADFEVVGVDNCELADWIHRELDWDQLILEFYTPGEPNSGWIHCSITEGMPRKQFLHAFRKDGKTQYKPIMGKAKDLFI
;
A
#
# COMPACT_ATOMS: atom_id res chain seq x y z
N SER A 1 -3.93 -22.02 6.46
CA SER A 1 -5.36 -22.33 6.64
C SER A 1 -6.01 -21.16 7.40
N CYS A 2 -7.11 -20.65 6.88
CA CYS A 2 -7.92 -19.68 7.59
C CYS A 2 -8.41 -20.35 8.90
N PRO A 3 -8.19 -19.75 10.08
CA PRO A 3 -8.58 -20.37 11.34
C PRO A 3 -10.11 -20.48 11.54
N TYR A 4 -10.85 -19.90 10.64
CA TYR A 4 -12.30 -20.01 10.61
C TYR A 4 -12.69 -20.91 9.45
N ASN A 5 -13.38 -22.02 9.77
CA ASN A 5 -13.96 -22.96 8.79
C ASN A 5 -15.08 -22.30 7.97
N PHE A 6 -14.80 -21.13 7.39
CA PHE A 6 -15.73 -20.42 6.52
C PHE A 6 -15.34 -20.67 5.06
N THR A 7 -16.34 -21.02 4.26
CA THR A 7 -16.19 -21.12 2.82
C THR A 7 -15.48 -19.88 2.27
N ASN A 8 -14.64 -20.02 1.25
CA ASN A 8 -13.86 -18.97 0.58
C ASN A 8 -14.63 -17.65 0.32
N ARG A 9 -15.94 -17.71 0.35
CA ARG A 9 -16.83 -16.56 0.13
C ARG A 9 -16.96 -15.65 1.36
N CYS A 10 -16.95 -16.22 2.58
CA CYS A 10 -17.08 -15.43 3.81
C CYS A 10 -15.80 -14.67 4.17
N CYS A 11 -14.61 -15.24 3.90
CA CYS A 11 -13.35 -14.54 4.16
C CYS A 11 -13.17 -13.28 3.30
N LYS A 12 -13.77 -13.24 2.10
CA LYS A 12 -13.64 -12.08 1.19
C LYS A 12 -14.49 -10.88 1.60
N ILE A 13 -15.53 -11.08 2.42
CA ILE A 13 -16.45 -10.02 2.86
C ILE A 13 -16.02 -9.47 4.24
N MET A 14 -14.91 -9.97 4.80
CA MET A 14 -14.44 -9.52 6.11
C MET A 14 -14.06 -8.05 6.08
N GLU A 15 -14.70 -7.24 6.92
CA GLU A 15 -14.31 -5.86 7.16
C GLU A 15 -13.06 -5.81 8.03
N LEU A 16 -12.04 -5.08 7.57
CA LEU A 16 -10.84 -4.77 8.35
C LEU A 16 -11.04 -3.49 9.14
N THR A 17 -11.64 -2.49 8.51
CA THR A 17 -12.14 -1.26 9.12
C THR A 17 -13.45 -0.87 8.44
N ARG A 18 -14.07 0.22 8.88
CA ARG A 18 -15.38 0.67 8.38
C ARG A 18 -15.48 0.74 6.84
N ASN A 19 -14.41 1.13 6.15
CA ASN A 19 -14.43 1.32 4.70
C ASN A 19 -13.49 0.38 3.94
N PHE A 20 -12.81 -0.55 4.60
CA PHE A 20 -11.85 -1.46 3.95
C PHE A 20 -12.15 -2.91 4.27
N THR A 21 -12.17 -3.74 3.23
CA THR A 21 -12.40 -5.18 3.35
C THR A 21 -11.11 -5.96 3.09
N LEU A 22 -11.05 -7.19 3.57
CA LEU A 22 -9.95 -8.10 3.29
C LEU A 22 -9.78 -8.32 1.78
N SER A 23 -10.87 -8.37 1.04
CA SER A 23 -10.85 -8.52 -0.43
C SER A 23 -10.06 -7.39 -1.11
N GLU A 24 -10.27 -6.14 -0.68
CA GLU A 24 -9.55 -4.99 -1.24
C GLU A 24 -8.05 -5.06 -0.97
N LEU A 25 -7.66 -5.60 0.19
CA LEU A 25 -6.26 -5.70 0.60
C LEU A 25 -5.53 -6.93 0.07
N THR A 26 -6.24 -7.85 -0.60
CA THR A 26 -5.66 -9.09 -1.12
C THR A 26 -5.92 -9.31 -2.60
N LYS A 27 -6.65 -8.41 -3.24
CA LYS A 27 -6.98 -8.50 -4.66
C LYS A 27 -5.72 -8.40 -5.53
N SER A 28 -5.59 -9.35 -6.48
CA SER A 28 -4.52 -9.35 -7.47
C SER A 28 -5.01 -10.01 -8.75
N ASP A 29 -5.06 -9.27 -9.84
CA ASP A 29 -5.42 -9.80 -11.16
C ASP A 29 -4.36 -10.82 -11.63
N THR A 30 -3.10 -10.58 -11.31
CA THR A 30 -2.00 -11.51 -11.64
C THR A 30 -2.18 -12.84 -10.92
N ALA A 31 -2.53 -12.81 -9.63
CA ALA A 31 -2.76 -14.02 -8.85
C ALA A 31 -3.95 -14.81 -9.44
N ILE A 32 -5.02 -14.14 -9.82
CA ILE A 32 -6.20 -14.78 -10.44
C ILE A 32 -5.82 -15.43 -11.76
N ARG A 33 -5.13 -14.71 -12.65
CA ARG A 33 -4.75 -15.23 -13.98
C ARG A 33 -3.82 -16.43 -13.91
N HIS A 34 -2.96 -16.49 -12.92
CA HIS A 34 -1.96 -17.56 -12.78
C HIS A 34 -2.32 -18.59 -11.73
N GLY A 35 -3.53 -18.55 -11.15
CA GLY A 35 -3.96 -19.52 -10.14
C GLY A 35 -3.11 -19.51 -8.88
N ILE A 36 -2.54 -18.35 -8.53
CA ILE A 36 -1.69 -18.20 -7.34
C ILE A 36 -2.56 -17.92 -6.13
N ASP A 37 -2.34 -18.67 -5.05
CA ASP A 37 -2.96 -18.42 -3.75
C ASP A 37 -2.38 -17.12 -3.14
N ASN A 38 -3.24 -16.13 -2.93
CA ASN A 38 -2.89 -14.87 -2.31
C ASN A 38 -3.70 -14.63 -1.02
N ASN A 39 -3.98 -15.69 -0.28
CA ASN A 39 -4.70 -15.61 0.98
C ASN A 39 -3.72 -15.43 2.15
N PRO A 40 -3.88 -14.36 2.96
CA PRO A 40 -3.06 -14.18 4.15
C PRO A 40 -3.48 -15.13 5.26
N ASN A 41 -2.55 -15.46 6.15
CA ASN A 41 -2.84 -16.18 7.38
C ASN A 41 -3.45 -15.25 8.45
N ALA A 42 -3.81 -15.82 9.61
CA ALA A 42 -4.46 -15.05 10.69
C ALA A 42 -3.63 -13.86 11.18
N ASP A 43 -2.32 -14.06 11.38
CA ASP A 43 -1.42 -12.98 11.84
C ASP A 43 -1.30 -11.87 10.79
N GLN A 44 -1.25 -12.24 9.51
CA GLN A 44 -1.21 -11.30 8.40
C GLN A 44 -2.51 -10.52 8.27
N ILE A 45 -3.66 -11.14 8.51
CA ILE A 45 -4.96 -10.45 8.54
C ILE A 45 -4.97 -9.38 9.64
N GLU A 46 -4.46 -9.68 10.83
CA GLU A 46 -4.35 -8.71 11.92
C GLU A 46 -3.41 -7.54 11.55
N LYS A 47 -2.31 -7.81 10.85
CA LYS A 47 -1.43 -6.76 10.34
C LYS A 47 -2.11 -5.89 9.29
N LEU A 48 -2.87 -6.47 8.38
CA LEU A 48 -3.65 -5.72 7.38
C LEU A 48 -4.71 -4.84 8.06
N LYS A 49 -5.33 -5.33 9.11
CA LYS A 49 -6.26 -4.55 9.92
C LYS A 49 -5.57 -3.33 10.52
N THR A 50 -4.40 -3.50 11.11
CA THR A 50 -3.59 -2.41 11.68
C THR A 50 -3.17 -1.40 10.60
N LEU A 51 -2.78 -1.87 9.42
CA LEU A 51 -2.47 -1.02 8.26
C LEU A 51 -3.68 -0.16 7.86
N CYS A 52 -4.85 -0.75 7.81
CA CYS A 52 -6.08 -0.03 7.53
C CYS A 52 -6.40 1.00 8.62
N GLU A 53 -6.29 0.63 9.89
CA GLU A 53 -6.58 1.51 11.02
C GLU A 53 -5.63 2.72 11.08
N LYS A 54 -4.35 2.51 10.83
CA LYS A 54 -3.31 3.54 10.96
C LYS A 54 -3.12 4.39 9.73
N ILE A 55 -3.34 3.87 8.55
CA ILE A 55 -3.03 4.55 7.28
C ILE A 55 -4.28 4.74 6.43
N LEU A 56 -4.91 3.66 5.96
CA LEU A 56 -5.93 3.76 4.92
C LEU A 56 -7.23 4.41 5.41
N GLN A 57 -7.69 4.07 6.61
CA GLN A 57 -8.92 4.66 7.15
C GLN A 57 -8.77 6.15 7.46
N PRO A 58 -7.68 6.64 8.10
CA PRO A 58 -7.45 8.08 8.25
C PRO A 58 -7.41 8.84 6.93
N VAL A 59 -6.76 8.28 5.90
CA VAL A 59 -6.74 8.87 4.55
C VAL A 59 -8.16 8.94 3.99
N ARG A 60 -8.93 7.85 4.11
CA ARG A 60 -10.32 7.78 3.66
C ARG A 60 -11.20 8.81 4.36
N ASP A 61 -11.04 8.97 5.65
CA ASP A 61 -11.85 9.90 6.45
C ASP A 61 -11.57 11.36 6.08
N HIS A 62 -10.33 11.67 5.72
CA HIS A 62 -9.95 13.04 5.35
C HIS A 62 -10.26 13.38 3.89
N PHE A 63 -9.92 12.52 2.96
CA PHE A 63 -9.96 12.82 1.53
C PHE A 63 -11.17 12.24 0.80
N GLY A 64 -11.75 11.15 1.27
CA GLY A 64 -12.77 10.40 0.56
C GLY A 64 -12.24 9.08 0.00
N ARG A 65 -12.81 8.63 -1.12
CA ARG A 65 -12.60 7.29 -1.66
C ARG A 65 -11.13 6.98 -1.97
N VAL A 66 -10.63 5.93 -1.34
CA VAL A 66 -9.29 5.38 -1.55
C VAL A 66 -9.37 4.17 -2.49
N LYS A 67 -8.52 4.16 -3.51
CA LYS A 67 -8.34 3.03 -4.41
C LYS A 67 -7.06 2.31 -4.03
N VAL A 68 -7.18 1.11 -3.46
CA VAL A 68 -6.03 0.25 -3.17
C VAL A 68 -5.69 -0.52 -4.44
N THR A 69 -4.47 -0.34 -4.94
CA THR A 69 -3.98 -1.02 -6.15
C THR A 69 -3.20 -2.28 -5.83
N SER A 70 -2.55 -2.33 -4.66
CA SER A 70 -1.84 -3.51 -4.17
C SER A 70 -1.76 -3.48 -2.65
N GLY A 71 -2.15 -4.56 -2.01
CA GLY A 71 -1.99 -4.76 -0.58
C GLY A 71 -1.06 -5.93 -0.30
N PHE A 72 -1.60 -6.98 0.32
CA PHE A 72 -0.87 -8.21 0.58
C PHE A 72 -0.49 -8.93 -0.71
N ARG A 73 0.75 -9.41 -0.76
CA ARG A 73 1.27 -10.27 -1.84
C ARG A 73 1.92 -11.49 -1.21
N SER A 74 1.37 -12.68 -1.48
CA SER A 74 2.02 -13.93 -1.05
C SER A 74 3.43 -14.04 -1.63
N PRO A 75 4.34 -14.84 -1.02
CA PRO A 75 5.68 -15.06 -1.58
C PRO A 75 5.65 -15.58 -3.03
N ALA A 76 4.71 -16.45 -3.36
CA ALA A 76 4.53 -16.95 -4.71
C ALA A 76 4.14 -15.84 -5.70
N LEU A 77 3.27 -14.92 -5.29
CA LEU A 77 2.91 -13.77 -6.11
C LEU A 77 4.10 -12.81 -6.27
N CYS A 78 4.85 -12.55 -5.20
CA CYS A 78 6.07 -11.75 -5.26
C CYS A 78 7.06 -12.32 -6.29
N GLN A 79 7.29 -13.62 -6.26
CA GLN A 79 8.15 -14.30 -7.23
C GLN A 79 7.65 -14.12 -8.66
N LYS A 80 6.35 -14.24 -8.88
CA LYS A 80 5.74 -14.13 -10.21
C LYS A 80 5.91 -12.74 -10.82
N ILE A 81 5.86 -11.68 -10.00
CA ILE A 81 6.01 -10.29 -10.47
C ILE A 81 7.42 -9.74 -10.30
N ASN A 82 8.41 -10.59 -10.01
CA ASN A 82 9.82 -10.21 -9.76
C ASN A 82 9.98 -9.22 -8.60
N SER A 83 9.15 -9.34 -7.59
CA SER A 83 9.26 -8.60 -6.34
C SER A 83 9.93 -9.44 -5.25
N SER A 84 10.53 -8.79 -4.27
CA SER A 84 11.17 -9.49 -3.16
C SER A 84 10.12 -10.24 -2.30
N PRO A 85 10.37 -11.53 -1.97
CA PRO A 85 9.52 -12.25 -1.01
C PRO A 85 9.63 -11.71 0.42
N ASN A 86 10.60 -10.83 0.67
CA ASN A 86 10.82 -10.16 1.96
C ASN A 86 10.27 -8.71 1.95
N SER A 87 9.53 -8.31 0.92
CA SER A 87 8.94 -6.98 0.87
C SER A 87 7.89 -6.80 1.97
N GLN A 88 7.61 -5.57 2.35
CA GLN A 88 6.57 -5.28 3.34
C GLN A 88 5.16 -5.66 2.83
N HIS A 89 4.94 -5.74 1.53
CA HIS A 89 3.72 -6.32 0.96
C HIS A 89 3.58 -7.81 1.33
N ALA A 90 4.67 -8.58 1.30
CA ALA A 90 4.65 -9.99 1.67
C ALA A 90 4.47 -10.21 3.18
N ARG A 91 4.82 -9.20 3.98
CA ARG A 91 4.62 -9.22 5.44
C ARG A 91 3.29 -8.62 5.88
N ALA A 92 2.41 -8.25 4.94
CA ALA A 92 1.12 -7.61 5.23
C ALA A 92 1.27 -6.25 5.95
N GLU A 93 2.33 -5.52 5.64
CA GLU A 93 2.69 -4.25 6.28
C GLU A 93 2.62 -3.04 5.34
N ALA A 94 2.30 -3.25 4.07
CA ALA A 94 2.30 -2.18 3.08
C ALA A 94 1.11 -2.22 2.13
N ALA A 95 0.72 -1.06 1.65
CA ALA A 95 -0.24 -0.91 0.56
C ALA A 95 0.23 0.14 -0.44
N ASP A 96 -0.13 -0.07 -1.70
CA ASP A 96 -0.06 0.91 -2.77
C ASP A 96 -1.47 1.42 -3.04
N PHE A 97 -1.65 2.72 -3.10
CA PHE A 97 -2.98 3.30 -3.22
C PHE A 97 -2.97 4.72 -3.77
N GLU A 98 -4.14 5.18 -4.17
CA GLU A 98 -4.44 6.54 -4.59
C GLU A 98 -5.76 6.99 -3.98
N VAL A 99 -6.00 8.28 -3.96
CA VAL A 99 -7.29 8.86 -3.61
C VAL A 99 -7.91 9.48 -4.85
N VAL A 100 -9.14 9.10 -5.15
CA VAL A 100 -9.86 9.60 -6.34
C VAL A 100 -9.97 11.12 -6.29
N GLY A 101 -9.47 11.79 -7.33
CA GLY A 101 -9.54 13.24 -7.47
C GLY A 101 -8.54 14.03 -6.64
N VAL A 102 -7.58 13.39 -5.99
CA VAL A 102 -6.55 14.04 -5.18
C VAL A 102 -5.17 13.82 -5.83
N ASP A 103 -4.40 14.90 -5.91
CA ASP A 103 -3.02 14.87 -6.37
C ASP A 103 -2.17 13.98 -5.46
N ASN A 104 -1.41 13.04 -6.04
CA ASN A 104 -0.60 12.09 -5.28
C ASN A 104 0.52 12.78 -4.49
N CYS A 105 1.05 13.90 -4.97
CA CYS A 105 2.03 14.68 -4.25
C CYS A 105 1.42 15.32 -2.99
N GLU A 106 0.21 15.88 -3.11
CA GLU A 106 -0.54 16.42 -1.98
C GLU A 106 -0.86 15.32 -0.96
N LEU A 107 -1.28 14.16 -1.43
CA LEU A 107 -1.56 13.00 -0.59
C LEU A 107 -0.31 12.56 0.18
N ALA A 108 0.85 12.48 -0.48
CA ALA A 108 2.11 12.13 0.15
C ALA A 108 2.46 13.11 1.28
N ASP A 109 2.35 14.42 1.03
CA ASP A 109 2.67 15.44 2.03
C ASP A 109 1.72 15.40 3.21
N TRP A 110 0.43 15.14 2.98
CA TRP A 110 -0.54 15.00 4.06
C TRP A 110 -0.23 13.79 4.95
N ILE A 111 0.05 12.63 4.35
CA ILE A 111 0.41 11.41 5.10
C ILE A 111 1.70 11.65 5.90
N HIS A 112 2.69 12.26 5.28
CA HIS A 112 3.97 12.58 5.93
C HIS A 112 3.78 13.42 7.21
N ARG A 113 2.90 14.41 7.14
CA ARG A 113 2.65 15.33 8.24
C ARG A 113 1.72 14.77 9.32
N GLU A 114 0.68 14.02 8.93
CA GLU A 114 -0.43 13.71 9.82
C GLU A 114 -0.41 12.28 10.38
N LEU A 115 0.28 11.34 9.75
CA LEU A 115 0.22 9.94 10.13
C LEU A 115 1.58 9.40 10.61
N ASP A 116 1.53 8.29 11.36
CA ASP A 116 2.70 7.51 11.71
C ASP A 116 2.88 6.36 10.73
N TRP A 117 4.03 6.30 10.08
CA TRP A 117 4.35 5.33 9.04
C TRP A 117 5.82 4.93 9.14
N ASP A 118 6.18 3.79 8.54
CA ASP A 118 7.55 3.29 8.47
C ASP A 118 8.26 3.79 7.21
N GLN A 119 7.68 3.50 6.04
CA GLN A 119 8.18 3.97 4.75
C GLN A 119 7.02 4.57 3.94
N LEU A 120 7.25 5.75 3.40
CA LEU A 120 6.31 6.47 2.55
C LEU A 120 7.01 6.82 1.24
N ILE A 121 6.47 6.35 0.11
CA ILE A 121 7.08 6.58 -1.19
C ILE A 121 6.04 7.20 -2.14
N LEU A 122 6.40 8.33 -2.71
CA LEU A 122 5.72 8.89 -3.88
C LEU A 122 6.34 8.21 -5.12
N GLU A 123 5.60 7.30 -5.74
CA GLU A 123 6.09 6.46 -6.83
C GLU A 123 5.65 6.98 -8.20
N PHE A 124 6.62 7.27 -9.05
CA PHE A 124 6.45 7.60 -10.47
C PHE A 124 5.50 8.77 -10.74
N TYR A 125 5.54 9.76 -9.86
CA TYR A 125 4.78 10.99 -10.02
C TYR A 125 5.41 11.88 -11.10
N THR A 126 4.56 12.38 -12.00
CA THR A 126 4.97 13.37 -13.03
C THR A 126 4.38 14.73 -12.66
N PRO A 127 5.21 15.75 -12.46
CA PRO A 127 4.73 17.12 -12.18
C PRO A 127 3.77 17.60 -13.26
N GLY A 128 2.66 18.21 -12.82
CA GLY A 128 1.60 18.67 -13.73
C GLY A 128 0.59 17.60 -14.12
N GLU A 129 0.81 16.36 -13.72
CA GLU A 129 -0.11 15.23 -13.89
C GLU A 129 -0.54 14.69 -12.52
N PRO A 130 -1.58 15.27 -11.89
CA PRO A 130 -1.97 14.97 -10.50
C PRO A 130 -2.26 13.49 -10.24
N ASN A 131 -2.80 12.79 -11.23
CA ASN A 131 -3.16 11.38 -11.11
C ASN A 131 -2.03 10.42 -11.51
N SER A 132 -0.82 10.95 -11.81
CA SER A 132 0.32 10.11 -12.15
C SER A 132 0.90 9.43 -10.90
N GLY A 133 1.45 8.23 -11.09
CA GLY A 133 2.06 7.48 -10.00
C GLY A 133 1.06 7.00 -8.95
N TRP A 134 1.57 6.69 -7.78
CA TRP A 134 0.77 6.25 -6.62
C TRP A 134 1.55 6.45 -5.33
N ILE A 135 0.91 6.16 -4.21
CA ILE A 135 1.53 6.15 -2.89
C ILE A 135 1.80 4.72 -2.45
N HIS A 136 3.03 4.47 -2.02
CA HIS A 136 3.38 3.30 -1.21
C HIS A 136 3.52 3.74 0.24
N CYS A 137 2.82 3.09 1.16
CA CYS A 137 2.93 3.39 2.59
C CYS A 137 2.93 2.12 3.41
N SER A 138 3.81 2.06 4.39
CA SER A 138 3.97 0.90 5.26
C SER A 138 3.96 1.26 6.73
N ILE A 139 3.71 0.24 7.55
CA ILE A 139 3.82 0.26 9.00
C ILE A 139 4.81 -0.80 9.46
N THR A 140 5.26 -0.71 10.69
CA THR A 140 6.08 -1.73 11.34
C THR A 140 5.67 -1.89 12.80
N GLU A 141 5.90 -3.05 13.39
CA GLU A 141 5.65 -3.30 14.80
C GLU A 141 6.72 -2.66 15.70
N GLY A 142 7.94 -2.53 15.17
CA GLY A 142 9.06 -1.94 15.89
C GLY A 142 9.17 -0.42 15.69
N MET A 143 10.37 0.10 15.87
CA MET A 143 10.68 1.51 15.63
C MET A 143 10.58 1.82 14.14
N PRO A 144 9.72 2.76 13.72
CA PRO A 144 9.58 3.12 12.32
C PRO A 144 10.84 3.81 11.78
N ARG A 145 11.21 3.47 10.54
CA ARG A 145 12.37 4.08 9.85
C ARG A 145 12.11 5.54 9.48
N LYS A 146 10.85 5.93 9.31
CA LYS A 146 10.44 7.26 8.83
C LYS A 146 11.12 7.65 7.52
N GLN A 147 11.19 6.70 6.60
CA GLN A 147 11.85 6.88 5.32
C GLN A 147 10.87 7.43 4.28
N PHE A 148 11.03 8.71 3.93
CA PHE A 148 10.20 9.42 2.96
C PHE A 148 10.95 9.56 1.64
N LEU A 149 10.47 8.90 0.57
CA LEU A 149 11.18 8.75 -0.69
C LEU A 149 10.34 9.18 -1.89
N HIS A 150 11.04 9.60 -2.93
CA HIS A 150 10.51 9.73 -4.29
C HIS A 150 11.13 8.63 -5.16
N ALA A 151 10.31 7.80 -5.79
CA ALA A 151 10.75 6.80 -6.75
C ALA A 151 10.50 7.29 -8.17
N PHE A 152 11.52 7.19 -9.02
CA PHE A 152 11.47 7.62 -10.42
C PHE A 152 12.32 6.70 -11.29
N ARG A 153 12.10 6.75 -12.60
CA ARG A 153 12.90 6.01 -13.56
C ARG A 153 14.00 6.89 -14.15
N LYS A 154 15.22 6.35 -14.17
CA LYS A 154 16.35 6.95 -14.83
C LYS A 154 17.16 5.85 -15.53
N ASP A 155 17.43 6.01 -16.82
CA ASP A 155 18.17 5.04 -17.63
C ASP A 155 17.60 3.61 -17.53
N GLY A 156 16.27 3.49 -17.57
CA GLY A 156 15.55 2.22 -17.50
C GLY A 156 15.52 1.56 -16.13
N LYS A 157 16.05 2.22 -15.08
CA LYS A 157 16.11 1.70 -13.72
C LYS A 157 15.28 2.56 -12.76
N THR A 158 14.66 1.91 -11.79
CA THR A 158 13.99 2.62 -10.67
C THR A 158 15.05 3.13 -9.69
N GLN A 159 14.98 4.41 -9.38
CA GLN A 159 15.82 5.05 -8.39
C GLN A 159 14.97 5.66 -7.28
N TYR A 160 15.52 5.73 -6.08
CA TYR A 160 14.87 6.27 -4.90
C TYR A 160 15.69 7.44 -4.35
N LYS A 161 15.02 8.57 -4.15
CA LYS A 161 15.66 9.76 -3.60
C LYS A 161 14.92 10.19 -2.33
N PRO A 162 15.63 10.41 -1.21
CA PRO A 162 15.01 10.95 -0.02
C PRO A 162 14.35 12.30 -0.26
N ILE A 163 13.14 12.48 0.29
CA ILE A 163 12.46 13.76 0.30
C ILE A 163 12.79 14.46 1.62
N MET A 164 13.47 15.61 1.51
CA MET A 164 13.82 16.44 2.65
C MET A 164 12.79 17.57 2.73
N GLY A 165 11.82 17.46 3.64
CA GLY A 165 10.74 18.42 3.77
C GLY A 165 9.47 17.98 3.05
N LYS A 166 8.98 18.77 2.10
CA LYS A 166 7.71 18.50 1.39
C LYS A 166 7.96 17.96 -0.01
N ALA A 167 7.16 16.96 -0.43
CA ALA A 167 7.24 16.41 -1.77
C ALA A 167 6.96 17.48 -2.84
N LYS A 168 6.00 18.37 -2.59
CA LYS A 168 5.68 19.45 -3.54
C LYS A 168 6.88 20.34 -3.89
N ASP A 169 7.83 20.49 -2.97
CA ASP A 169 9.01 21.34 -3.17
C ASP A 169 10.03 20.74 -4.14
N LEU A 170 9.96 19.42 -4.42
CA LEU A 170 10.82 18.75 -5.39
C LEU A 170 10.52 19.18 -6.84
N PHE A 171 9.33 19.68 -7.11
CA PHE A 171 8.80 19.89 -8.45
C PHE A 171 8.55 21.37 -8.76
N ILE A 172 9.13 22.25 -7.97
CA ILE A 172 9.09 23.71 -8.20
C ILE A 172 10.20 24.13 -9.17
#